data_7abc83bf8209ce29025f6eb4b1c66b14
#
_entry.id   7abc83bf8209ce29025f6eb4b1c66b14
#
_cell.length_a   1.000
_cell.length_b   1.000
_cell.length_c   1.000
_cell.angle_alpha   90.00
_cell.angle_beta   90.00
_cell.angle_gamma   90.00
#
_symmetry.space_group_name_H-M   'P 1'
#
loop_
_entity.id
_entity.type
_entity.pdbx_description
1 polymer ?
#
loop_
_entity_poly.entity_id
_entity_poly.type
_entity_poly.pdbx_seq_one_letter_code
_entity_poly.pdbx_strand_id
1 'polypeptide(L)'
;MSELTLGILGGGQLGSMLSLAAKKINIKSIIYSDDKDAPAQNFCNEFIYGKYDDRDLINDFVKKANVITYEFENIPFETLNEISKSKNVYPKPSINRLIQHRLAEKDFVNKLNIRTTRYVSIGKKS
;
A
#
# COMPACT_ATOMS: atom_id res chain seq x y z
N MET A 1 25.79 -10.96 3.20
CA MET A 1 24.31 -10.97 3.27
C MET A 1 23.78 -9.79 2.48
N SER A 2 22.85 -10.04 1.55
CA SER A 2 22.17 -8.97 0.86
C SER A 2 21.28 -8.21 1.85
N GLU A 3 21.39 -6.90 1.85
CA GLU A 3 20.52 -6.05 2.65
C GLU A 3 19.09 -6.11 2.11
N LEU A 4 18.13 -6.36 3.00
CA LEU A 4 16.71 -6.32 2.65
C LEU A 4 16.23 -4.87 2.54
N THR A 5 15.45 -4.60 1.51
CA THR A 5 14.79 -3.31 1.31
C THR A 5 13.28 -3.49 1.24
N LEU A 6 12.59 -2.83 2.13
CA LEU A 6 11.13 -2.77 2.15
C LEU A 6 10.66 -1.62 1.27
N GLY A 7 9.86 -1.92 0.26
CA GLY A 7 9.15 -0.90 -0.51
C GLY A 7 7.80 -0.58 0.12
N ILE A 8 7.50 0.69 0.28
CA ILE A 8 6.26 1.16 0.89
C ILE A 8 5.55 2.12 -0.09
N LEU A 9 4.34 1.77 -0.49
CA LEU A 9 3.47 2.65 -1.27
C LEU A 9 2.62 3.48 -0.31
N GLY A 10 2.81 4.78 -0.36
CA GLY A 10 2.22 5.72 0.58
C GLY A 10 3.26 6.33 1.52
N GLY A 11 3.23 7.64 1.68
CA GLY A 11 4.24 8.40 2.42
C GLY A 11 3.68 9.17 3.63
N GLY A 12 2.52 8.78 4.14
CA GLY A 12 1.89 9.42 5.29
C GLY A 12 2.52 9.02 6.63
N GLN A 13 1.79 9.24 7.68
CA GLN A 13 2.25 8.95 9.05
C GLN A 13 2.57 7.46 9.24
N LEU A 14 1.74 6.56 8.71
CA LEU A 14 2.00 5.12 8.81
C LEU A 14 3.24 4.71 8.02
N GLY A 15 3.48 5.30 6.87
CA GLY A 15 4.71 5.11 6.10
C GLY A 15 5.96 5.55 6.88
N SER A 16 5.87 6.68 7.60
CA SER A 16 6.92 7.13 8.51
C SER A 16 7.20 6.14 9.63
N MET A 17 6.14 5.62 10.25
CA MET A 17 6.25 4.62 11.33
C MET A 17 6.85 3.31 10.84
N LEU A 18 6.43 2.84 9.66
CA LEU A 18 6.98 1.64 9.04
C LEU A 18 8.47 1.80 8.73
N SER A 19 8.87 2.95 8.20
CA SER A 19 10.28 3.25 7.90
C SER A 19 11.14 3.25 9.17
N LEU A 20 10.66 3.83 10.25
CA LEU A 20 11.34 3.82 11.54
C LEU A 20 11.44 2.41 12.13
N ALA A 21 10.37 1.63 12.03
CA ALA A 21 10.37 0.24 12.49
C ALA A 21 11.34 -0.64 11.69
N ALA A 22 11.37 -0.48 10.37
CA ALA A 22 12.31 -1.17 9.49
C ALA A 22 13.76 -0.87 9.88
N LYS A 23 14.07 0.40 10.13
CA LYS A 23 15.39 0.84 10.55
C LYS A 23 15.85 0.17 11.84
N LYS A 24 14.95 -0.01 12.82
CA LYS A 24 15.27 -0.67 14.09
C LYS A 24 15.71 -2.12 13.95
N ILE A 25 15.30 -2.79 12.89
CA ILE A 25 15.67 -4.18 12.57
C ILE A 25 16.64 -4.28 11.38
N ASN A 26 17.34 -3.19 11.08
CA ASN A 26 18.33 -3.09 10.00
C ASN A 26 17.79 -3.43 8.60
N ILE A 27 16.55 -3.06 8.35
CA ILE A 27 15.92 -3.14 7.01
C ILE A 27 15.87 -1.72 6.44
N LYS A 28 16.35 -1.56 5.22
CA LYS A 28 16.20 -0.32 4.47
C LYS A 28 14.77 -0.14 4.00
N SER A 29 14.33 1.09 3.86
CA SER A 29 13.02 1.41 3.30
C SER A 29 13.14 2.36 2.13
N ILE A 30 12.32 2.11 1.11
CA ILE A 30 12.09 3.02 0.00
C ILE A 30 10.60 3.32 -0.05
N ILE A 31 10.26 4.59 -0.14
CA ILE A 31 8.86 5.04 -0.17
C ILE A 31 8.55 5.63 -1.53
N TYR A 32 7.41 5.24 -2.07
CA TYR A 32 6.79 5.83 -3.25
C TYR A 32 5.49 6.52 -2.85
N SER A 33 5.35 7.80 -3.19
CA SER A 33 4.15 8.58 -2.86
C SER A 33 3.82 9.57 -3.98
N ASP A 34 2.53 9.83 -4.13
CA ASP A 34 2.01 10.88 -5.01
C ASP A 34 1.95 12.26 -4.33
N ASP A 35 2.36 12.34 -3.07
CA ASP A 35 2.53 13.57 -2.33
C ASP A 35 4.02 13.93 -2.24
N LYS A 36 4.42 15.02 -2.91
CA LYS A 36 5.81 15.49 -2.88
C LYS A 36 6.28 15.94 -1.49
N ASP A 37 5.35 16.31 -0.62
CA ASP A 37 5.60 16.80 0.74
C ASP A 37 5.31 15.71 1.79
N ALA A 38 5.23 14.45 1.37
CA ALA A 38 4.94 13.32 2.23
C ALA A 38 5.87 13.27 3.44
N PRO A 39 5.36 13.18 4.67
CA PRO A 39 6.19 13.22 5.88
C PRO A 39 7.18 12.07 5.99
N ALA A 40 6.87 10.91 5.41
CA ALA A 40 7.73 9.73 5.46
C ALA A 40 9.07 9.90 4.75
N GLN A 41 9.21 10.87 3.84
CA GLN A 41 10.48 11.14 3.15
C GLN A 41 11.61 11.50 4.13
N ASN A 42 11.30 11.99 5.33
CA ASN A 42 12.29 12.32 6.35
C ASN A 42 12.80 11.10 7.13
N PHE A 43 12.19 9.93 6.96
CA PHE A 43 12.45 8.74 7.76
C PHE A 43 12.89 7.53 6.93
N CYS A 44 12.67 7.54 5.62
CA CYS A 44 13.08 6.45 4.73
C CYS A 44 14.51 6.65 4.22
N ASN A 45 15.10 5.59 3.67
CA ASN A 45 16.40 5.64 3.03
C ASN A 45 16.34 6.28 1.64
N GLU A 46 15.26 6.05 0.91
CA GLU A 46 15.02 6.61 -0.41
C GLU A 46 13.55 6.96 -0.60
N PHE A 47 13.29 8.07 -1.27
CA PHE A 47 11.93 8.54 -1.54
C PHE A 47 11.76 8.81 -3.05
N ILE A 48 10.69 8.28 -3.62
CA ILE A 48 10.30 8.53 -5.00
C ILE A 48 8.93 9.22 -4.99
N TYR A 49 8.89 10.41 -5.58
CA TYR A 49 7.65 11.13 -5.84
C TYR A 49 7.14 10.81 -7.24
N GLY A 50 5.89 10.39 -7.36
CA GLY A 50 5.27 10.13 -8.65
C GLY A 50 3.82 9.69 -8.51
N LYS A 51 3.09 9.75 -9.62
CA LYS A 51 1.73 9.22 -9.68
C LYS A 51 1.74 7.69 -9.63
N TYR A 52 0.71 7.09 -9.06
CA TYR A 52 0.62 5.63 -8.97
C TYR A 52 0.40 4.92 -10.32
N ASP A 53 0.06 5.65 -11.36
CA ASP A 53 -0.05 5.14 -12.74
C ASP A 53 1.19 5.43 -13.60
N ASP A 54 2.22 6.05 -13.05
CA ASP A 54 3.50 6.25 -13.73
C ASP A 54 4.30 4.95 -13.72
N ARG A 55 4.22 4.22 -14.82
CA ARG A 55 4.84 2.89 -14.96
C ARG A 55 6.35 2.90 -14.80
N ASP A 56 7.02 3.91 -15.34
CA ASP A 56 8.49 3.97 -15.31
C ASP A 56 8.99 4.20 -13.89
N LEU A 57 8.39 5.13 -13.16
CA LEU A 57 8.73 5.39 -11.77
C LEU A 57 8.35 4.22 -10.86
N ILE A 58 7.19 3.60 -11.08
CA ILE A 58 6.79 2.40 -10.34
C ILE A 58 7.76 1.25 -10.59
N ASN A 59 8.17 1.01 -11.82
CA ASN A 59 9.16 -0.02 -12.13
C ASN A 59 10.50 0.23 -11.46
N ASP A 60 10.94 1.47 -11.40
CA ASP A 60 12.15 1.88 -10.71
C ASP A 60 12.08 1.58 -9.20
N PHE A 61 10.96 1.94 -8.59
CA PHE A 61 10.66 1.62 -7.20
C PHE A 61 10.67 0.10 -6.94
N VAL A 62 9.99 -0.67 -7.78
CA VAL A 62 9.86 -2.13 -7.66
C VAL A 62 11.22 -2.83 -7.75
N LYS A 63 12.10 -2.38 -8.65
CA LYS A 63 13.45 -2.95 -8.79
C LYS A 63 14.31 -2.79 -7.55
N LYS A 64 14.09 -1.73 -6.79
CA LYS A 64 14.87 -1.41 -5.60
C LYS A 64 14.39 -2.09 -4.33
N ALA A 65 13.20 -2.67 -4.34
CA ALA A 65 12.60 -3.32 -3.18
C ALA A 65 12.66 -4.85 -3.28
N ASN A 66 12.79 -5.54 -2.16
CA ASN A 66 12.69 -7.00 -2.07
C ASN A 66 11.27 -7.46 -1.82
N VAL A 67 10.54 -6.72 -0.98
CA VAL A 67 9.15 -6.96 -0.65
C VAL A 67 8.43 -5.62 -0.58
N ILE A 68 7.16 -5.60 -0.93
CA ILE A 68 6.38 -4.37 -1.04
C ILE A 68 5.16 -4.46 -0.13
N THR A 69 4.91 -3.38 0.57
CA THR A 69 3.68 -3.14 1.32
C THR A 69 3.10 -1.79 0.94
N TYR A 70 1.93 -1.49 1.43
CA TYR A 70 1.29 -0.19 1.24
C TYR A 70 0.57 0.20 2.53
N GLU A 71 0.55 1.49 2.80
CA GLU A 71 -0.14 2.05 3.97
C GLU A 71 -1.38 2.85 3.57
N PHE A 72 -1.50 3.14 2.27
CA PHE A 72 -2.57 3.95 1.72
C PHE A 72 -3.59 3.06 1.00
N GLU A 73 -4.80 2.98 1.52
CA GLU A 73 -5.84 2.07 1.01
C GLU A 73 -6.32 2.41 -0.40
N ASN A 74 -6.16 3.65 -0.85
CA ASN A 74 -6.61 4.10 -2.16
C ASN A 74 -5.58 3.96 -3.28
N ILE A 75 -4.56 3.13 -3.09
CA ILE A 75 -3.67 2.75 -4.19
C ILE A 75 -4.49 2.03 -5.27
N PRO A 76 -4.39 2.40 -6.54
CA PRO A 76 -5.12 1.72 -7.61
C PRO A 76 -4.84 0.23 -7.64
N PHE A 77 -5.89 -0.59 -7.74
CA PHE A 77 -5.76 -2.04 -7.79
C PHE A 77 -4.85 -2.50 -8.93
N GLU A 78 -4.98 -1.87 -10.09
CA GLU A 78 -4.18 -2.19 -11.28
C GLU A 78 -2.68 -2.02 -11.01
N THR A 79 -2.31 -0.99 -10.28
CA THR A 79 -0.92 -0.74 -9.88
C THR A 79 -0.40 -1.85 -8.99
N LEU A 80 -1.13 -2.20 -7.93
CA LEU A 80 -0.74 -3.29 -7.02
C LEU A 80 -0.70 -4.64 -7.73
N ASN A 81 -1.67 -4.90 -8.59
CA ASN A 81 -1.74 -6.15 -9.34
C ASN A 81 -0.55 -6.29 -10.30
N GLU A 82 -0.18 -5.23 -10.98
CA GLU A 82 0.99 -5.21 -11.87
C GLU A 82 2.30 -5.45 -11.09
N ILE A 83 2.47 -4.78 -9.96
CA ILE A 83 3.63 -4.96 -9.08
C ILE A 83 3.73 -6.40 -8.59
N SER A 84 2.59 -7.02 -8.22
CA SER A 84 2.55 -8.38 -7.68
C SER A 84 3.00 -9.46 -8.66
N LYS A 85 3.06 -9.16 -9.95
CA LYS A 85 3.60 -10.07 -10.97
C LYS A 85 5.12 -10.27 -10.85
N SER A 86 5.83 -9.33 -10.28
CA SER A 86 7.29 -9.35 -10.18
C SER A 86 7.82 -9.36 -8.74
N LYS A 87 7.09 -8.84 -7.79
CA LYS A 87 7.47 -8.78 -6.37
C LYS A 87 6.30 -9.17 -5.47
N ASN A 88 6.62 -9.71 -4.30
CA ASN A 88 5.60 -9.99 -3.29
C ASN A 88 5.05 -8.67 -2.73
N VAL A 89 3.74 -8.55 -2.77
CA VAL A 89 2.98 -7.42 -2.21
C VAL A 89 2.11 -7.93 -1.06
N TYR A 90 2.25 -7.34 0.10
CA TYR A 90 1.46 -7.68 1.29
C TYR A 90 0.84 -6.42 1.90
N PRO A 91 -0.45 -6.44 2.24
CA PRO A 91 -1.46 -7.47 1.90
C PRO A 91 -1.63 -7.69 0.39
N LYS A 92 -2.18 -8.86 0.01
CA LYS A 92 -2.41 -9.16 -1.41
C LYS A 92 -3.32 -8.10 -2.06
N PRO A 93 -3.11 -7.76 -3.35
CA PRO A 93 -3.92 -6.75 -4.04
C PRO A 93 -5.43 -7.02 -4.00
N SER A 94 -5.85 -8.29 -4.02
CA SER A 94 -7.26 -8.68 -3.91
C SER A 94 -7.89 -8.25 -2.59
N ILE A 95 -7.13 -8.24 -1.51
CA ILE A 95 -7.60 -7.78 -0.20
C ILE A 95 -7.83 -6.27 -0.23
N ASN A 96 -6.89 -5.52 -0.78
CA ASN A 96 -7.03 -4.07 -0.92
C ASN A 96 -8.24 -3.69 -1.78
N ARG A 97 -8.46 -4.39 -2.87
CA ARG A 97 -9.64 -4.20 -3.73
C ARG A 97 -10.94 -4.40 -2.97
N LEU A 98 -10.99 -5.41 -2.11
CA LEU A 98 -12.17 -5.71 -1.29
C LEU A 98 -12.46 -4.59 -0.30
N ILE A 99 -11.45 -4.11 0.43
CA ILE A 99 -11.62 -3.08 1.47
C ILE A 99 -11.82 -1.67 0.92
N GLN A 100 -11.49 -1.41 -0.32
CA GLN A 100 -11.75 -0.11 -0.97
C GLN A 100 -13.25 0.15 -1.14
N HIS A 101 -14.07 -0.89 -1.17
CA HIS A 101 -15.51 -0.78 -1.30
C HIS A 101 -16.18 -1.12 0.01
N ARG A 102 -16.71 -0.12 0.71
CA ARG A 102 -17.23 -0.24 2.07
C ARG A 102 -18.31 -1.31 2.23
N LEU A 103 -19.23 -1.41 1.28
CA LEU A 103 -20.27 -2.43 1.30
C LEU A 103 -19.69 -3.84 1.15
N ALA A 104 -18.80 -4.02 0.18
CA ALA A 104 -18.14 -5.31 -0.06
C ALA A 104 -17.32 -5.75 1.15
N GLU A 105 -16.61 -4.84 1.80
CA GLU A 105 -15.87 -5.10 3.04
C GLU A 105 -16.77 -5.62 4.15
N LYS A 106 -17.89 -4.92 4.42
CA LYS A 106 -18.83 -5.31 5.47
C LYS A 106 -19.55 -6.62 5.14
N ASP A 107 -19.95 -6.83 3.91
CA ASP A 107 -20.57 -8.08 3.46
C ASP A 107 -19.61 -9.27 3.62
N PHE A 108 -18.36 -9.09 3.28
CA PHE A 108 -17.32 -10.11 3.46
C PHE A 108 -17.12 -10.48 4.93
N VAL A 109 -16.98 -9.47 5.80
CA VAL A 109 -16.80 -9.68 7.24
C VAL A 109 -18.01 -10.41 7.85
N ASN A 110 -19.23 -10.01 7.46
CA ASN A 110 -20.45 -10.67 7.95
C ASN A 110 -20.59 -12.12 7.45
N LYS A 111 -20.14 -12.43 6.25
CA LYS A 111 -20.09 -13.82 5.73
C LYS A 111 -19.19 -14.73 6.57
N LEU A 112 -18.22 -14.17 7.27
CA LEU A 112 -17.35 -14.89 8.20
C LEU A 112 -17.97 -15.03 9.61
N ASN A 113 -19.25 -14.68 9.78
CA ASN A 113 -19.96 -14.65 11.06
C ASN A 113 -19.35 -13.67 12.08
N ILE A 114 -18.68 -12.62 11.58
CA ILE A 114 -18.15 -11.54 12.40
C ILE A 114 -19.14 -10.38 12.34
N ARG A 115 -19.56 -9.92 13.51
CA ARG A 115 -20.50 -8.80 13.62
C ARG A 115 -19.84 -7.48 13.28
N THR A 116 -20.57 -6.64 12.56
CA THR A 116 -20.23 -5.24 12.31
C THR A 116 -21.36 -4.34 12.78
N THR A 117 -21.15 -3.04 12.78
CA THR A 117 -22.24 -2.07 12.88
C THR A 117 -23.27 -2.34 11.78
N ARG A 118 -24.55 -2.22 12.11
CA ARG A 118 -25.63 -2.35 11.10
C ARG A 118 -25.43 -1.35 9.98
N TYR A 119 -25.66 -1.77 8.75
CA TYR A 119 -25.52 -0.95 7.57
C TYR A 119 -26.57 -1.29 6.52
N VAL A 120 -26.78 -0.38 5.61
CA VAL A 120 -27.68 -0.54 4.47
C VAL A 120 -27.03 0.03 3.22
N SER A 121 -27.21 -0.67 2.11
CA SER A 121 -26.77 -0.17 0.80
C SER A 121 -27.75 0.88 0.29
N ILE A 122 -27.22 2.03 -0.13
CA ILE A 122 -27.98 3.09 -0.75
C ILE A 122 -27.63 3.12 -2.23
N GLY A 123 -28.58 2.70 -3.07
CA GLY A 123 -28.46 2.82 -4.52
C GLY A 123 -28.79 4.22 -5.01
N LYS A 124 -28.24 4.61 -6.17
CA LYS A 124 -28.73 5.80 -6.86
C LYS A 124 -30.19 5.56 -7.24
N LYS A 125 -31.08 6.48 -6.87
CA LYS A 125 -32.43 6.50 -7.47
C LYS A 125 -32.25 6.69 -8.96
N SER A 126 -32.76 5.73 -9.71
CA SER A 126 -32.93 5.85 -11.17
C SER A 126 -33.91 6.94 -11.52
#